data_09306f022f626afcf12efeef8469a194
#
_entry.id   09306f022f626afcf12efeef8469a194
#
_cell.length_a   1.000
_cell.length_b   1.000
_cell.length_c   1.000
_cell.angle_alpha   90.00
_cell.angle_beta   90.00
_cell.angle_gamma   90.00
#
_symmetry.space_group_name_H-M   'P 1'
#
loop_
_entity.id
_entity.type
_entity.pdbx_description
1 polymer ?
#
loop_
_entity_poly.entity_id
_entity_poly.type
_entity_poly.pdbx_seq_one_letter_code
_entity_poly.pdbx_strand_id
1 'polypeptide(L)' 'MNLKDANILEEYIIKDIETGDDELDAFLFSLGCYSGEPITVISHLKGGCVVSIKDARYNIDNDLAEAISI' A
#
# COMPACT_ATOMS: atom_id res chain seq x y z
N MET A 1 0.86 11.16 5.58
CA MET A 1 -0.40 10.49 5.15
C MET A 1 -0.07 9.05 4.80
N ASN A 2 -0.96 8.13 5.10
CA ASN A 2 -0.77 6.71 4.76
C ASN A 2 -1.98 6.21 3.95
N LEU A 3 -1.96 4.94 3.52
CA LEU A 3 -2.99 4.40 2.65
C LEU A 3 -4.39 4.40 3.25
N LYS A 4 -4.52 4.41 4.57
CA LYS A 4 -5.84 4.49 5.20
C LYS A 4 -6.52 5.82 4.92
N ASP A 5 -5.74 6.86 4.64
CA ASP A 5 -6.23 8.21 4.36
C ASP A 5 -6.45 8.46 2.87
N ALA A 6 -6.06 7.52 2.01
CA ALA A 6 -6.09 7.71 0.56
C ALA A 6 -7.53 7.78 0.04
N ASN A 7 -7.75 8.65 -0.93
CA ASN A 7 -9.00 8.68 -1.69
C ASN A 7 -9.04 7.50 -2.67
N ILE A 8 -10.21 6.88 -2.80
CA ILE A 8 -10.39 5.76 -3.73
C ILE A 8 -10.17 6.24 -5.16
N LEU A 9 -9.45 5.42 -5.94
CA LEU A 9 -9.17 5.62 -7.37
C LEU A 9 -8.27 6.81 -7.67
N GLU A 10 -7.68 7.45 -6.66
CA GLU A 10 -6.66 8.47 -6.86
C GLU A 10 -5.29 7.81 -6.78
N GLU A 11 -4.42 8.07 -7.76
CA GLU A 11 -3.06 7.53 -7.75
C GLU A 11 -2.16 8.36 -6.84
N TYR A 12 -1.40 7.66 -5.99
CA TYR A 12 -0.41 8.28 -5.10
C TYR A 12 0.95 7.67 -5.38
N ILE A 13 2.01 8.40 -5.03
CA ILE A 13 3.37 7.88 -5.09
C ILE A 13 3.78 7.46 -3.68
N ILE A 14 4.24 6.23 -3.53
CA ILE A 14 4.71 5.72 -2.24
C ILE A 14 5.94 6.52 -1.82
N LYS A 15 5.91 7.08 -0.62
CA LYS A 15 7.04 7.83 -0.05
C LYS A 15 7.97 6.92 0.72
N ASP A 16 7.41 6.04 1.53
CA ASP A 16 8.18 5.16 2.41
C ASP A 16 7.31 4.01 2.90
N ILE A 17 7.97 2.94 3.33
CA ILE A 17 7.30 1.78 3.92
C ILE A 17 8.08 1.39 5.17
N GLU A 18 7.39 1.39 6.32
CA GLU A 18 7.98 1.04 7.61
C GLU A 18 7.10 0.02 8.33
N THR A 19 7.27 -1.25 8.01
CA THR A 19 6.49 -2.32 8.65
C THR A 19 7.12 -2.80 9.96
N GLY A 20 8.42 -2.56 10.15
CA GLY A 20 9.15 -3.11 11.28
C GLY A 20 9.49 -4.59 11.12
N ASP A 21 9.25 -5.16 9.95
CA ASP A 21 9.46 -6.58 9.65
C ASP A 21 10.14 -6.70 8.29
N ASP A 22 11.41 -7.11 8.29
CA ASP A 22 12.21 -7.19 7.06
C ASP A 22 11.64 -8.18 6.04
N GLU A 23 11.03 -9.26 6.50
CA GLU A 23 10.40 -10.24 5.59
C GLU A 23 9.19 -9.63 4.90
N LEU A 24 8.40 -8.88 5.65
CA LEU A 24 7.22 -8.20 5.10
C LEU A 24 7.63 -7.10 4.13
N ASP A 25 8.68 -6.34 4.46
CA ASP A 25 9.22 -5.31 3.57
C ASP A 25 9.70 -5.94 2.25
N ALA A 26 10.41 -7.07 2.34
CA ALA A 26 10.89 -7.80 1.16
C ALA A 26 9.72 -8.33 0.33
N PHE A 27 8.67 -8.82 0.98
CA PHE A 27 7.46 -9.28 0.29
C PHE A 27 6.81 -8.14 -0.49
N LEU A 28 6.63 -6.99 0.15
CA LEU A 28 6.05 -5.82 -0.49
C LEU A 28 6.91 -5.35 -1.67
N PHE A 29 8.22 -5.35 -1.50
CA PHE A 29 9.15 -5.01 -2.59
C PHE A 29 8.94 -5.93 -3.79
N SER A 30 8.75 -7.23 -3.54
CA SER A 30 8.53 -8.21 -4.61
C SER A 30 7.24 -7.97 -5.39
N LEU A 31 6.26 -7.31 -4.78
CA LEU A 31 5.01 -6.94 -5.45
C LEU A 31 5.12 -5.64 -6.24
N GLY A 32 6.23 -4.94 -6.14
CA GLY A 32 6.39 -3.61 -6.72
C GLY A 32 5.96 -2.48 -5.78
N CYS A 33 5.75 -2.78 -4.50
CA CYS A 33 5.32 -1.82 -3.49
C CYS A 33 6.54 -1.27 -2.76
N TYR A 34 7.11 -0.18 -3.26
CA TYR A 34 8.29 0.45 -2.66
C TYR A 34 8.33 1.94 -3.01
N SER A 35 9.20 2.66 -2.33
CA SER A 35 9.32 4.11 -2.47
C SER A 35 9.52 4.53 -3.93
N GLY A 36 8.76 5.51 -4.37
CA GLY A 36 8.81 6.03 -5.73
C GLY A 36 7.82 5.39 -6.69
N GLU A 37 7.16 4.31 -6.29
CA GLU A 37 6.21 3.59 -7.15
C GLU A 37 4.78 4.09 -6.94
N PRO A 38 3.96 4.10 -8.00
CA PRO A 38 2.56 4.49 -7.87
C PRO A 38 1.71 3.39 -7.22
N ILE A 39 0.73 3.82 -6.44
CA ILE A 39 -0.24 2.93 -5.81
C ILE A 39 -1.61 3.60 -5.82
N THR A 40 -2.66 2.80 -6.03
CA THR A 40 -4.03 3.28 -6.03
C THR A 40 -4.87 2.42 -5.12
N VAL A 41 -5.67 3.02 -4.24
CA VAL A 41 -6.64 2.30 -3.42
C VAL A 41 -7.91 2.12 -4.25
N ILE A 42 -8.29 0.87 -4.47
CA ILE A 42 -9.49 0.54 -5.25
C ILE A 42 -10.74 0.61 -4.37
N SER A 43 -10.64 0.12 -3.14
CA SER A 43 -11.74 0.20 -2.18
C SER A 43 -11.21 0.10 -0.76
N HIS A 44 -11.92 0.74 0.18
CA HIS A 44 -11.66 0.59 1.60
C HIS A 44 -12.58 -0.49 2.14
N LEU A 45 -12.01 -1.42 2.91
CA LEU A 45 -12.72 -2.51 3.56
C LEU A 45 -12.67 -2.30 5.08
N LYS A 46 -13.48 -3.02 5.81
CA LYS A 46 -13.53 -2.90 7.27
C LYS A 46 -12.17 -3.19 7.92
N GLY A 47 -11.46 -4.18 7.45
CA GLY A 47 -10.17 -4.59 8.01
C GLY A 47 -8.96 -4.22 7.18
N GLY A 48 -9.13 -3.39 6.14
CA GLY A 48 -8.01 -3.02 5.27
C GLY A 48 -8.47 -2.36 3.99
N CYS A 49 -7.75 -2.62 2.91
CA CYS A 49 -8.13 -2.07 1.60
C CYS A 49 -7.64 -2.97 0.46
N VAL A 50 -8.24 -2.77 -0.70
CA VAL A 50 -7.77 -3.36 -1.94
C VAL A 50 -6.95 -2.30 -2.66
N VAL A 51 -5.73 -2.64 -3.05
CA VAL A 51 -4.82 -1.72 -3.75
C VAL A 51 -4.45 -2.28 -5.11
N SER A 52 -4.16 -1.37 -6.02
CA SER A 52 -3.62 -1.71 -7.35
C SER A 52 -2.17 -1.24 -7.40
N ILE A 53 -1.27 -2.18 -7.74
CA ILE A 53 0.16 -1.93 -7.90
C ILE A 53 0.59 -2.66 -9.17
N LYS A 54 1.16 -1.94 -10.15
CA LYS A 54 1.68 -2.51 -11.39
C LYS A 54 0.68 -3.48 -12.05
N ASP A 55 -0.56 -3.02 -12.21
CA ASP A 55 -1.65 -3.77 -12.86
C ASP A 55 -2.14 -5.00 -12.11
N ALA A 56 -1.66 -5.25 -10.90
CA ALA A 56 -2.15 -6.31 -10.04
C ALA A 56 -2.90 -5.73 -8.84
N ARG A 57 -3.83 -6.50 -8.28
CA ARG A 57 -4.61 -6.08 -7.12
C ARG A 57 -4.31 -6.97 -5.93
N TYR A 58 -4.21 -6.34 -4.77
CA TYR A 58 -3.88 -7.02 -3.52
C TYR A 58 -4.79 -6.53 -2.40
N ASN A 59 -5.15 -7.44 -1.50
CA ASN A 59 -5.81 -7.09 -0.24
C ASN A 59 -4.73 -6.89 0.81
N ILE A 60 -4.74 -5.75 1.48
CA ILE A 60 -3.84 -5.49 2.59
C ILE A 60 -4.66 -5.11 3.82
N ASP A 61 -4.15 -5.47 5.00
CA ASP A 61 -4.83 -5.13 6.25
C ASP A 61 -4.53 -3.68 6.69
N ASN A 62 -5.21 -3.23 7.72
CA ASN A 62 -5.04 -1.87 8.21
C ASN A 62 -3.64 -1.59 8.73
N ASP A 63 -3.02 -2.56 9.40
CA ASP A 63 -1.66 -2.39 9.92
C ASP A 63 -0.68 -2.15 8.77
N LEU A 64 -0.81 -2.91 7.71
CA LEU A 64 0.04 -2.75 6.54
C LEU A 64 -0.25 -1.43 5.82
N ALA A 65 -1.52 -1.07 5.69
CA ALA A 65 -1.90 0.21 5.08
C ALA A 65 -1.32 1.40 5.85
N GLU A 66 -1.29 1.34 7.17
CA GLU A 66 -0.68 2.38 8.01
C GLU A 66 0.84 2.48 7.80
N ALA A 67 1.50 1.37 7.47
CA ALA A 67 2.94 1.33 7.27
C ALA A 67 3.38 1.92 5.92
N ILE A 68 2.45 2.14 5.01
CA ILE A 68 2.76 2.66 3.67
C ILE A 68 2.44 4.15 3.64
N SER A 69 3.48 4.97 3.58
CA SER A 69 3.35 6.43 3.52
C SER A 69 3.21 6.89 2.08
N ILE A 70 2.28 7.81 1.88
CA ILE A 70 2.00 8.36 0.56
C ILE A 70 1.97 9.90 0.58
#